data_4bad1d7968831f2a6d846316324bca79
#
_entry.id   4bad1d7968831f2a6d846316324bca79
#
_cell.length_a   1.000
_cell.length_b   1.000
_cell.length_c   1.000
_cell.angle_alpha   90.00
_cell.angle_beta   90.00
_cell.angle_gamma   90.00
#
_symmetry.space_group_name_H-M   'P 1'
#
loop_
_entity.id
_entity.type
_entity.pdbx_description
1 polymer ?
#
loop_
_entity_poly.entity_id
_entity_poly.type
_entity_poly.pdbx_seq_one_letter_code
_entity_poly.pdbx_strand_id
1 'polypeptide(L)'
;MAGRIRTLLAIGDIRGEVEPLKRVFEKLPETGADAVAVIGDLGVAWSKADIYRAIFRTLGEAGRPTFWVPGPIDAPLDDYLREAHNMEIAFPSLHGVHGTAAQADGQLLFAGMGGEIVDDPDAKRAEETLLRYPGWEVEYRLKIIREFKDRRLVFLFTTPPAHKGLHGPGSDVLAELIKTYNPRLVLVRGDGVAEERIGKSLVVSPGRLDQREYALVDLQELTVEAAEPAARTAV
;
A
#
# COMPACT_ATOMS: atom_id res chain seq x y z
N MET A 1 -12.65 -2.71 -21.66
CA MET A 1 -11.59 -1.70 -21.39
C MET A 1 -11.75 -1.30 -19.92
N ALA A 2 -10.72 -1.45 -19.08
CA ALA A 2 -10.76 -0.96 -17.72
C ALA A 2 -10.97 0.56 -17.75
N GLY A 3 -11.94 1.07 -16.99
CA GLY A 3 -12.19 2.50 -16.88
C GLY A 3 -10.97 3.22 -16.28
N ARG A 4 -10.91 4.55 -16.45
CA ARG A 4 -9.85 5.37 -15.83
C ARG A 4 -10.03 5.38 -14.32
N ILE A 5 -8.99 5.01 -13.58
CA ILE A 5 -9.00 5.08 -12.13
C ILE A 5 -8.90 6.56 -11.71
N ARG A 6 -9.90 7.02 -10.98
CA ARG A 6 -9.99 8.35 -10.41
C ARG A 6 -10.00 8.33 -8.89
N THR A 7 -10.80 7.49 -8.30
CA THR A 7 -10.93 7.38 -6.84
C THR A 7 -10.27 6.09 -6.35
N LEU A 8 -9.38 6.23 -5.40
CA LEU A 8 -8.63 5.14 -4.78
C LEU A 8 -9.06 4.97 -3.32
N LEU A 9 -9.49 3.76 -2.98
CA LEU A 9 -9.64 3.36 -1.58
C LEU A 9 -8.27 2.95 -1.05
N ALA A 10 -7.76 3.66 -0.06
CA ALA A 10 -6.48 3.37 0.60
C ALA A 10 -6.72 2.77 1.98
N ILE A 11 -6.07 1.63 2.25
CA ILE A 11 -6.20 0.85 3.49
C ILE A 11 -4.80 0.60 4.03
N GLY A 12 -4.61 0.85 5.33
CA GLY A 12 -3.39 0.50 6.05
C GLY A 12 -3.64 -0.52 7.15
N ASP A 13 -2.61 -1.27 7.53
CA ASP A 13 -2.55 -2.11 8.73
C ASP A 13 -3.82 -2.96 8.97
N ILE A 14 -4.09 -3.93 8.08
CA ILE A 14 -5.21 -4.89 8.22
C ILE A 14 -5.01 -5.78 9.45
N ARG A 15 -3.77 -6.19 9.72
CA ARG A 15 -3.35 -6.98 10.89
C ARG A 15 -4.18 -8.23 11.16
N GLY A 16 -4.55 -8.95 10.10
CA GLY A 16 -5.34 -10.17 10.19
C GLY A 16 -6.84 -9.97 10.40
N GLU A 17 -7.30 -8.72 10.52
CA GLU A 17 -8.68 -8.37 10.79
C GLU A 17 -9.54 -8.42 9.51
N VAL A 18 -9.96 -9.63 9.14
CA VAL A 18 -10.73 -9.87 7.90
C VAL A 18 -12.14 -9.26 7.97
N GLU A 19 -12.78 -9.28 9.13
CA GLU A 19 -14.15 -8.75 9.27
C GLU A 19 -14.26 -7.23 9.09
N PRO A 20 -13.37 -6.39 9.63
CA PRO A 20 -13.32 -4.98 9.27
C PRO A 20 -13.10 -4.75 7.77
N LEU A 21 -12.23 -5.55 7.13
CA LEU A 21 -11.98 -5.46 5.68
C LEU A 21 -13.24 -5.75 4.86
N LYS A 22 -14.00 -6.81 5.20
CA LYS A 22 -15.26 -7.13 4.56
C LYS A 22 -16.28 -5.99 4.67
N ARG A 23 -16.40 -5.37 5.85
CA ARG A 23 -17.32 -4.24 6.04
C ARG A 23 -16.96 -3.01 5.20
N VAL A 24 -15.67 -2.75 5.01
CA VAL A 24 -15.23 -1.70 4.09
C VAL A 24 -15.67 -2.03 2.67
N PHE A 25 -15.53 -3.30 2.25
CA PHE A 25 -15.91 -3.72 0.91
C PHE A 25 -17.41 -3.84 0.68
N GLU A 26 -18.20 -4.12 1.70
CA GLU A 26 -19.67 -4.02 1.62
C GLU A 26 -20.12 -2.61 1.24
N LYS A 27 -19.39 -1.58 1.68
CA LYS A 27 -19.64 -0.18 1.34
C LYS A 27 -18.91 0.31 0.08
N LEU A 28 -18.05 -0.50 -0.50
CA LEU A 28 -17.25 -0.10 -1.66
C LEU A 28 -18.08 0.47 -2.82
N PRO A 29 -19.29 -0.07 -3.16
CA PRO A 29 -20.12 0.51 -4.22
C PRO A 29 -20.56 1.95 -3.92
N GLU A 30 -20.72 2.30 -2.64
CA GLU A 30 -21.19 3.62 -2.20
C GLU A 30 -20.05 4.65 -2.24
N THR A 31 -18.79 4.20 -2.08
CA THR A 31 -17.61 5.08 -2.08
C THR A 31 -17.24 5.60 -3.46
N GLY A 32 -17.71 4.96 -4.52
CA GLY A 32 -17.30 5.26 -5.88
C GLY A 32 -15.82 4.94 -6.18
N ALA A 33 -15.14 4.16 -5.33
CA ALA A 33 -13.75 3.80 -5.56
C ALA A 33 -13.58 2.88 -6.78
N ASP A 34 -12.68 3.27 -7.68
CA ASP A 34 -12.36 2.54 -8.90
C ASP A 34 -11.30 1.46 -8.66
N ALA A 35 -10.45 1.65 -7.66
CA ALA A 35 -9.37 0.73 -7.29
C ALA A 35 -9.10 0.77 -5.78
N VAL A 36 -8.37 -0.22 -5.29
CA VAL A 36 -7.95 -0.36 -3.89
C VAL A 36 -6.43 -0.35 -3.81
N ALA A 37 -5.87 0.31 -2.82
CA ALA A 37 -4.46 0.21 -2.46
C ALA A 37 -4.33 -0.20 -1.00
N VAL A 38 -3.48 -1.18 -0.73
CA VAL A 38 -3.23 -1.69 0.62
C VAL A 38 -1.76 -1.55 0.96
N ILE A 39 -1.47 -0.90 2.07
CA ILE A 39 -0.14 -0.82 2.65
C ILE A 39 -0.13 -1.58 3.97
N GLY A 40 0.76 -2.60 4.07
CA GLY A 40 0.80 -3.53 5.22
C GLY A 40 1.00 -2.82 6.56
N ASP A 41 0.83 -3.47 7.70
CA ASP A 41 0.88 -4.93 7.92
C ASP A 41 -0.43 -5.62 7.49
N LEU A 42 -0.33 -6.64 6.66
CA LEU A 42 -1.48 -7.46 6.27
C LEU A 42 -1.87 -8.42 7.39
N GLY A 43 -0.90 -9.18 7.88
CA GLY A 43 -1.03 -10.07 9.02
C GLY A 43 -0.55 -9.45 10.34
N VAL A 44 -0.42 -10.29 11.35
CA VAL A 44 0.32 -10.03 12.58
C VAL A 44 1.60 -10.88 12.57
N ALA A 45 2.55 -10.59 13.46
CA ALA A 45 3.78 -11.36 13.56
C ALA A 45 3.49 -12.86 13.61
N TRP A 46 4.18 -13.63 12.74
CA TRP A 46 4.00 -15.08 12.60
C TRP A 46 2.61 -15.53 12.14
N SER A 47 1.91 -14.68 11.37
CA SER A 47 0.65 -15.09 10.74
C SER A 47 0.84 -16.32 9.87
N LYS A 48 -0.10 -17.25 9.99
CA LYS A 48 -0.10 -18.46 9.16
C LYS A 48 -0.65 -18.16 7.76
N ALA A 49 -0.34 -19.01 6.81
CA ALA A 49 -0.78 -18.92 5.42
C ALA A 49 -2.30 -18.74 5.23
N ASP A 50 -3.11 -19.32 6.12
CA ASP A 50 -4.59 -19.20 6.07
C ASP A 50 -5.09 -17.77 6.32
N ILE A 51 -4.39 -16.99 7.14
CA ILE A 51 -4.70 -15.57 7.37
C ILE A 51 -4.45 -14.77 6.09
N TYR A 52 -3.28 -14.91 5.47
CA TYR A 52 -2.97 -14.25 4.19
C TYR A 52 -3.95 -14.65 3.09
N ARG A 53 -4.28 -15.95 3.00
CA ARG A 53 -5.26 -16.46 2.05
C ARG A 53 -6.64 -15.83 2.25
N ALA A 54 -7.09 -15.69 3.49
CA ALA A 54 -8.38 -15.07 3.80
C ALA A 54 -8.39 -13.58 3.40
N ILE A 55 -7.30 -12.85 3.69
CA ILE A 55 -7.15 -11.44 3.32
C ILE A 55 -7.16 -11.30 1.80
N PHE A 56 -6.28 -11.99 1.08
CA PHE A 56 -6.18 -11.88 -0.37
C PHE A 56 -7.44 -12.33 -1.10
N ARG A 57 -8.14 -13.35 -0.57
CA ARG A 57 -9.45 -13.73 -1.10
C ARG A 57 -10.46 -12.60 -0.95
N THR A 58 -10.53 -11.98 0.23
CA THR A 58 -11.43 -10.86 0.47
C THR A 58 -11.12 -9.67 -0.44
N LEU A 59 -9.82 -9.37 -0.65
CA LEU A 59 -9.38 -8.35 -1.61
C LEU A 59 -9.78 -8.68 -3.04
N GLY A 60 -9.63 -9.94 -3.46
CA GLY A 60 -9.99 -10.39 -4.82
C GLY A 60 -11.50 -10.39 -5.07
N GLU A 61 -12.30 -10.80 -4.09
CA GLU A 61 -13.76 -10.83 -4.17
C GLU A 61 -14.38 -9.41 -4.23
N ALA A 62 -13.64 -8.37 -3.83
CA ALA A 62 -14.06 -6.97 -3.99
C ALA A 62 -14.25 -6.55 -5.46
N GLY A 63 -13.66 -7.29 -6.42
CA GLY A 63 -13.85 -7.09 -7.85
C GLY A 63 -13.30 -5.77 -8.38
N ARG A 64 -12.35 -5.15 -7.68
CA ARG A 64 -11.64 -3.93 -8.08
C ARG A 64 -10.16 -4.22 -8.29
N PRO A 65 -9.48 -3.53 -9.21
CA PRO A 65 -8.02 -3.55 -9.27
C PRO A 65 -7.45 -3.21 -7.90
N THR A 66 -6.63 -4.10 -7.35
CA THR A 66 -6.09 -3.96 -5.99
C THR A 66 -4.57 -4.08 -6.03
N PHE A 67 -3.89 -3.10 -5.44
CA PHE A 67 -2.43 -2.98 -5.41
C PHE A 67 -1.98 -3.00 -3.96
N TRP A 68 -0.90 -3.76 -3.63
CA TRP A 68 -0.44 -3.84 -2.25
C TRP A 68 1.06 -4.02 -2.12
N VAL A 69 1.53 -3.68 -0.92
CA VAL A 69 2.85 -4.04 -0.40
C VAL A 69 2.73 -4.63 1.01
N PRO A 70 3.59 -5.57 1.42
CA PRO A 70 3.59 -6.11 2.77
C PRO A 70 4.12 -5.08 3.78
N GLY A 71 3.75 -5.25 5.04
CA GLY A 71 4.35 -4.51 6.15
C GLY A 71 5.59 -5.19 6.73
N PRO A 72 6.26 -4.54 7.70
CA PRO A 72 7.45 -5.12 8.34
C PRO A 72 7.20 -6.46 9.02
N ILE A 73 6.03 -6.67 9.60
CA ILE A 73 5.72 -7.90 10.34
C ILE A 73 5.06 -9.01 9.50
N ASP A 74 4.91 -8.80 8.20
CA ASP A 74 4.47 -9.84 7.25
C ASP A 74 5.61 -10.84 6.90
N ALA A 75 6.49 -11.09 7.85
CA ALA A 75 7.54 -12.09 7.78
C ALA A 75 7.04 -13.44 8.33
N PRO A 76 7.57 -14.57 7.88
CA PRO A 76 8.57 -14.70 6.82
C PRO A 76 7.99 -14.37 5.43
N LEU A 77 8.84 -13.82 4.56
CA LEU A 77 8.43 -13.39 3.20
C LEU A 77 7.84 -14.56 2.38
N ASP A 78 8.39 -15.77 2.53
CA ASP A 78 7.98 -16.94 1.76
C ASP A 78 6.51 -17.31 1.98
N ASP A 79 6.01 -17.24 3.21
CA ASP A 79 4.62 -17.57 3.53
C ASP A 79 3.65 -16.55 2.94
N TYR A 80 3.94 -15.27 3.12
CA TYR A 80 3.20 -14.18 2.51
C TYR A 80 3.20 -14.28 0.97
N LEU A 81 4.40 -14.39 0.36
CA LEU A 81 4.57 -14.33 -1.10
C LEU A 81 3.90 -15.51 -1.80
N ARG A 82 3.94 -16.71 -1.21
CA ARG A 82 3.28 -17.89 -1.75
C ARG A 82 1.76 -17.72 -1.81
N GLU A 83 1.14 -17.21 -0.75
CA GLU A 83 -0.31 -16.98 -0.74
C GLU A 83 -0.70 -15.81 -1.64
N ALA A 84 0.11 -14.75 -1.70
CA ALA A 84 -0.09 -13.64 -2.65
C ALA A 84 -0.10 -14.16 -4.10
N HIS A 85 0.93 -14.93 -4.49
CA HIS A 85 1.03 -15.51 -5.82
C HIS A 85 -0.16 -16.42 -6.17
N ASN A 86 -0.57 -17.31 -5.26
CA ASN A 86 -1.72 -18.19 -5.46
C ASN A 86 -3.02 -17.39 -5.69
N MET A 87 -3.19 -16.29 -4.97
CA MET A 87 -4.38 -15.46 -5.10
C MET A 87 -4.35 -14.57 -6.33
N GLU A 88 -3.20 -14.08 -6.78
CA GLU A 88 -3.07 -13.36 -8.05
C GLU A 88 -3.43 -14.23 -9.26
N ILE A 89 -3.13 -15.54 -9.21
CA ILE A 89 -3.60 -16.48 -10.24
C ILE A 89 -5.12 -16.62 -10.23
N ALA A 90 -5.72 -16.70 -9.04
CA ALA A 90 -7.16 -16.87 -8.88
C ALA A 90 -7.95 -15.57 -9.18
N PHE A 91 -7.36 -14.44 -8.87
CA PHE A 91 -7.95 -13.11 -9.03
C PHE A 91 -7.01 -12.19 -9.81
N PRO A 92 -7.13 -12.12 -11.15
CA PRO A 92 -6.23 -11.32 -12.00
C PRO A 92 -6.29 -9.80 -11.75
N SER A 93 -7.21 -9.33 -10.92
CA SER A 93 -7.30 -7.93 -10.47
C SER A 93 -6.36 -7.61 -9.29
N LEU A 94 -5.72 -8.61 -8.71
CA LEU A 94 -4.77 -8.46 -7.61
C LEU A 94 -3.35 -8.26 -8.17
N HIS A 95 -2.62 -7.29 -7.59
CA HIS A 95 -1.26 -6.93 -8.03
C HIS A 95 -0.38 -6.58 -6.84
N GLY A 96 0.53 -7.47 -6.45
CA GLY A 96 1.60 -7.15 -5.51
C GLY A 96 2.65 -6.27 -6.18
N VAL A 97 2.98 -5.13 -5.56
CA VAL A 97 3.98 -4.20 -6.10
C VAL A 97 5.22 -4.07 -5.21
N HIS A 98 5.49 -5.08 -4.41
CA HIS A 98 6.67 -5.12 -3.54
C HIS A 98 7.97 -5.28 -4.34
N GLY A 99 8.73 -4.20 -4.47
CA GLY A 99 9.96 -4.14 -5.26
C GLY A 99 9.75 -4.24 -6.78
N THR A 100 8.55 -3.94 -7.24
CA THR A 100 8.16 -4.01 -8.64
C THR A 100 7.09 -2.96 -8.99
N ALA A 101 6.52 -3.04 -10.18
CA ALA A 101 5.47 -2.13 -10.64
C ALA A 101 4.38 -2.89 -11.40
N ALA A 102 3.15 -2.39 -11.30
CA ALA A 102 2.00 -2.88 -12.06
C ALA A 102 1.25 -1.72 -12.72
N GLN A 103 0.88 -1.90 -13.98
CA GLN A 103 0.09 -0.92 -14.71
C GLN A 103 -1.40 -1.17 -14.44
N ALA A 104 -2.11 -0.14 -14.00
CA ALA A 104 -3.53 -0.21 -13.67
C ALA A 104 -4.43 0.09 -14.87
N ASP A 105 -4.42 1.34 -15.31
CA ASP A 105 -5.04 1.78 -16.56
C ASP A 105 -3.94 2.18 -17.56
N GLY A 106 -4.31 2.54 -18.78
CA GLY A 106 -3.33 2.89 -19.81
C GLY A 106 -2.33 3.99 -19.43
N GLN A 107 -2.49 4.67 -18.30
CA GLN A 107 -1.65 5.80 -17.88
C GLN A 107 -1.24 5.78 -16.40
N LEU A 108 -1.78 4.92 -15.57
CA LEU A 108 -1.51 4.86 -14.14
C LEU A 108 -0.63 3.65 -13.81
N LEU A 109 0.47 3.91 -13.13
CA LEU A 109 1.43 2.91 -12.68
C LEU A 109 1.49 2.92 -11.16
N PHE A 110 1.29 1.76 -10.54
CA PHE A 110 1.57 1.53 -9.14
C PHE A 110 2.92 0.87 -9.00
N ALA A 111 3.72 1.33 -8.04
CA ALA A 111 5.00 0.73 -7.68
C ALA A 111 5.26 0.91 -6.20
N GLY A 112 6.13 0.13 -5.61
CA GLY A 112 6.43 0.31 -4.20
C GLY A 112 7.38 -0.69 -3.61
N MET A 113 7.60 -0.53 -2.33
CA MET A 113 8.38 -1.44 -1.50
C MET A 113 7.79 -1.47 -0.10
N GLY A 114 7.39 -2.65 0.34
CA GLY A 114 6.94 -2.87 1.71
C GLY A 114 8.10 -3.19 2.65
N GLY A 115 7.77 -3.39 3.91
CA GLY A 115 8.76 -3.61 4.96
C GLY A 115 9.35 -2.32 5.53
N GLU A 116 10.24 -2.45 6.49
CA GLU A 116 11.02 -1.35 7.04
C GLU A 116 12.16 -0.99 6.08
N ILE A 117 12.21 0.26 5.64
CA ILE A 117 13.30 0.76 4.79
C ILE A 117 14.24 1.56 5.67
N VAL A 118 15.52 1.21 5.64
CA VAL A 118 16.57 1.83 6.48
C VAL A 118 17.64 2.47 5.62
N ASP A 119 18.07 3.68 6.00
CA ASP A 119 19.02 4.47 5.25
C ASP A 119 20.49 4.14 5.59
N ASP A 120 20.71 3.24 6.57
CA ASP A 120 22.06 2.76 6.89
C ASP A 120 22.64 1.98 5.69
N PRO A 121 23.76 2.44 5.11
CA PRO A 121 24.39 1.80 3.95
C PRO A 121 24.90 0.38 4.25
N ASP A 122 25.20 0.07 5.51
CA ASP A 122 25.68 -1.23 5.96
C ASP A 122 24.54 -2.18 6.40
N ALA A 123 23.29 -1.68 6.37
CA ALA A 123 22.13 -2.49 6.69
C ALA A 123 22.02 -3.70 5.77
N LYS A 124 21.68 -4.83 6.35
CA LYS A 124 21.41 -6.06 5.60
C LYS A 124 19.92 -6.28 5.46
N ARG A 125 19.54 -6.82 4.31
CA ARG A 125 18.19 -7.32 4.09
C ARG A 125 17.83 -8.39 5.12
N ALA A 126 16.61 -8.33 5.66
CA ALA A 126 16.02 -9.35 6.50
C ALA A 126 14.61 -9.67 6.01
N GLU A 127 14.26 -10.96 5.95
CA GLU A 127 12.97 -11.43 5.41
C GLU A 127 12.38 -12.60 6.22
N GLU A 128 13.06 -13.07 7.26
CA GLU A 128 12.62 -14.24 8.06
C GLU A 128 11.75 -13.85 9.26
N THR A 129 12.16 -12.84 10.02
CA THR A 129 11.48 -12.40 11.24
C THR A 129 10.89 -11.01 11.16
N LEU A 130 11.43 -10.20 10.26
CA LEU A 130 10.99 -8.85 9.96
C LEU A 130 11.37 -8.56 8.51
N LEU A 131 10.46 -7.96 7.75
CA LEU A 131 10.82 -7.49 6.42
C LEU A 131 11.54 -6.15 6.54
N ARG A 132 12.84 -6.15 6.26
CA ARG A 132 13.70 -4.98 6.31
C ARG A 132 14.61 -4.91 5.09
N TYR A 133 14.72 -3.74 4.52
CA TYR A 133 15.48 -3.51 3.28
C TYR A 133 16.33 -2.26 3.39
N PRO A 134 17.62 -2.32 2.97
CA PRO A 134 18.44 -1.11 2.84
C PRO A 134 17.93 -0.22 1.71
N GLY A 135 18.05 1.10 1.89
CA GLY A 135 17.56 2.09 0.94
C GLY A 135 18.11 1.91 -0.48
N TRP A 136 19.39 1.55 -0.64
CA TRP A 136 20.01 1.29 -1.96
C TRP A 136 19.32 0.13 -2.72
N GLU A 137 18.79 -0.86 -2.00
CA GLU A 137 18.07 -1.97 -2.63
C GLU A 137 16.71 -1.49 -3.18
N VAL A 138 16.03 -0.60 -2.45
CA VAL A 138 14.78 0.01 -2.91
C VAL A 138 15.01 0.81 -4.20
N GLU A 139 16.04 1.65 -4.23
CA GLU A 139 16.44 2.39 -5.44
C GLU A 139 16.74 1.44 -6.60
N TYR A 140 17.49 0.36 -6.35
CA TYR A 140 17.84 -0.62 -7.37
C TYR A 140 16.60 -1.34 -7.92
N ARG A 141 15.67 -1.79 -7.08
CA ARG A 141 14.45 -2.48 -7.50
C ARG A 141 13.52 -1.56 -8.26
N LEU A 142 13.32 -0.33 -7.79
CA LEU A 142 12.41 0.63 -8.39
C LEU A 142 12.98 1.36 -9.61
N LYS A 143 14.25 1.12 -9.99
CA LYS A 143 14.84 1.73 -11.20
C LYS A 143 14.05 1.45 -12.49
N ILE A 144 13.29 0.36 -12.55
CA ILE A 144 12.43 0.00 -13.68
C ILE A 144 11.41 1.10 -14.02
N ILE A 145 11.03 1.92 -13.02
CA ILE A 145 10.08 3.02 -13.22
C ILE A 145 10.58 4.03 -14.26
N ARG A 146 11.91 4.14 -14.45
CA ARG A 146 12.52 5.01 -15.47
C ARG A 146 12.04 4.73 -16.89
N GLU A 147 11.61 3.50 -17.16
CA GLU A 147 11.07 3.08 -18.46
C GLU A 147 9.63 3.61 -18.68
N PHE A 148 8.97 4.11 -17.62
CA PHE A 148 7.57 4.53 -17.63
C PHE A 148 7.39 6.03 -17.36
N LYS A 149 8.30 6.89 -17.87
CA LYS A 149 8.34 8.34 -17.58
C LYS A 149 7.05 9.10 -17.89
N ASP A 150 6.26 8.62 -18.85
CA ASP A 150 5.02 9.26 -19.28
C ASP A 150 3.79 8.79 -18.47
N ARG A 151 4.00 7.94 -17.47
CA ARG A 151 2.92 7.40 -16.64
C ARG A 151 2.72 8.24 -15.37
N ARG A 152 1.45 8.36 -14.96
CA ARG A 152 1.13 8.88 -13.64
C ARG A 152 1.49 7.81 -12.62
N LEU A 153 2.35 8.14 -11.68
CA LEU A 153 2.91 7.21 -10.71
C LEU A 153 2.21 7.34 -9.36
N VAL A 154 1.88 6.20 -8.77
CA VAL A 154 1.48 6.05 -7.37
C VAL A 154 2.50 5.15 -6.67
N PHE A 155 3.10 5.65 -5.60
CA PHE A 155 3.98 4.85 -4.74
C PHE A 155 3.25 4.28 -3.54
N LEU A 156 3.59 3.04 -3.20
CA LEU A 156 3.16 2.35 -1.97
C LEU A 156 4.40 2.02 -1.13
N PHE A 157 4.51 2.62 0.04
CA PHE A 157 5.58 2.34 1.00
C PHE A 157 5.00 2.11 2.39
N THR A 158 5.61 1.24 3.18
CA THR A 158 5.25 1.07 4.60
C THR A 158 6.13 1.90 5.51
N THR A 159 7.30 2.31 5.04
CA THR A 159 8.13 3.31 5.71
C THR A 159 7.78 4.70 5.17
N PRO A 160 7.53 5.72 6.01
CA PRO A 160 7.30 7.07 5.51
C PRO A 160 8.61 7.73 5.01
N PRO A 161 8.52 8.75 4.14
CA PRO A 161 9.67 9.56 3.77
C PRO A 161 10.06 10.50 4.92
N ALA A 162 11.34 10.82 5.03
CA ALA A 162 11.83 11.86 5.95
C ALA A 162 11.40 13.24 5.44
N HIS A 163 10.35 13.81 6.03
CA HIS A 163 9.85 15.14 5.69
C HIS A 163 8.98 15.70 6.81
N LYS A 164 9.37 16.83 7.40
CA LYS A 164 8.64 17.57 8.46
C LYS A 164 8.16 16.75 9.67
N GLY A 165 8.46 15.46 9.72
CA GLY A 165 8.13 14.57 10.83
C GLY A 165 6.66 14.19 10.98
N LEU A 166 5.83 14.38 9.95
CA LEU A 166 4.39 14.07 10.02
C LEU A 166 4.14 12.58 10.36
N HIS A 167 5.00 11.70 9.87
CA HIS A 167 4.87 10.25 10.06
C HIS A 167 6.06 9.65 10.83
N GLY A 168 6.77 10.44 11.64
CA GLY A 168 7.97 10.03 12.35
C GLY A 168 9.27 10.38 11.59
N PRO A 169 10.41 9.76 11.95
CA PRO A 169 11.72 10.11 11.39
C PRO A 169 11.81 9.83 9.88
N GLY A 170 11.17 8.78 9.39
CA GLY A 170 11.12 8.43 7.98
C GLY A 170 12.47 8.06 7.36
N SER A 171 12.47 7.87 6.03
CA SER A 171 13.65 7.54 5.21
C SER A 171 14.00 8.67 4.26
N ASP A 172 15.26 9.12 4.28
CA ASP A 172 15.80 10.12 3.36
C ASP A 172 15.83 9.59 1.93
N VAL A 173 16.15 8.30 1.75
CA VAL A 173 16.12 7.63 0.44
C VAL A 173 14.74 7.71 -0.19
N LEU A 174 13.70 7.45 0.58
CA LEU A 174 12.32 7.58 0.07
C LEU A 174 11.95 9.02 -0.27
N ALA A 175 12.39 9.99 0.54
CA ALA A 175 12.17 11.40 0.25
C ALA A 175 12.86 11.81 -1.08
N GLU A 176 14.07 11.32 -1.36
CA GLU A 176 14.78 11.58 -2.61
C GLU A 176 14.13 10.84 -3.81
N LEU A 177 13.66 9.61 -3.62
CA LEU A 177 12.89 8.90 -4.66
C LEU A 177 11.63 9.67 -5.05
N ILE A 178 10.88 10.19 -4.06
CA ILE A 178 9.69 10.99 -4.31
C ILE A 178 10.04 12.26 -5.09
N LYS A 179 11.10 12.98 -4.74
CA LYS A 179 11.56 14.15 -5.47
C LYS A 179 11.99 13.82 -6.90
N THR A 180 12.67 12.68 -7.09
CA THR A 180 13.20 12.23 -8.38
C THR A 180 12.11 11.83 -9.35
N TYR A 181 11.15 11.04 -8.90
CA TYR A 181 10.09 10.47 -9.76
C TYR A 181 8.82 11.31 -9.81
N ASN A 182 8.64 12.24 -8.88
CA ASN A 182 7.45 13.10 -8.77
C ASN A 182 6.13 12.32 -8.88
N PRO A 183 5.92 11.27 -8.05
CA PRO A 183 4.67 10.53 -8.08
C PRO A 183 3.50 11.46 -7.79
N ARG A 184 2.33 11.15 -8.35
CA ARG A 184 1.13 11.92 -8.07
C ARG A 184 0.66 11.72 -6.63
N LEU A 185 0.74 10.46 -6.17
CA LEU A 185 0.37 10.04 -4.82
C LEU A 185 1.46 9.12 -4.25
N VAL A 186 1.71 9.24 -2.97
CA VAL A 186 2.49 8.29 -2.18
C VAL A 186 1.64 7.86 -1.01
N LEU A 187 1.36 6.58 -0.88
CA LEU A 187 0.73 6.02 0.30
C LEU A 187 1.82 5.51 1.25
N VAL A 188 1.71 5.89 2.52
CA VAL A 188 2.66 5.52 3.56
C VAL A 188 1.94 5.06 4.81
N ARG A 189 2.62 4.26 5.63
CA ARG A 189 2.07 3.88 6.93
C ARG A 189 2.12 5.06 7.92
N GLY A 190 1.11 5.16 8.77
CA GLY A 190 1.04 6.13 9.86
C GLY A 190 -0.04 5.74 10.87
N ASP A 191 -0.05 6.40 12.03
CA ASP A 191 -0.95 6.08 13.15
C ASP A 191 -2.36 6.67 13.00
N GLY A 192 -2.64 7.35 11.89
CA GLY A 192 -3.94 7.94 11.61
C GLY A 192 -4.02 8.42 10.16
N VAL A 193 -5.21 8.88 9.76
CA VAL A 193 -5.37 9.51 8.45
C VAL A 193 -4.71 10.88 8.47
N ALA A 194 -3.69 11.05 7.64
CA ALA A 194 -2.92 12.28 7.56
C ALA A 194 -2.38 12.50 6.15
N GLU A 195 -2.17 13.76 5.76
CA GLU A 195 -1.61 14.13 4.48
C GLU A 195 -0.54 15.21 4.59
N GLU A 196 0.42 15.16 3.68
CA GLU A 196 1.39 16.22 3.47
C GLU A 196 1.80 16.32 2.00
N ARG A 197 2.61 17.33 1.65
CA ARG A 197 3.13 17.45 0.29
C ARG A 197 4.66 17.50 0.29
N ILE A 198 5.24 16.68 -0.59
CA ILE A 198 6.66 16.74 -0.95
C ILE A 198 6.74 17.20 -2.41
N GLY A 199 7.09 18.45 -2.63
CA GLY A 199 7.03 19.05 -3.95
C GLY A 199 5.60 19.05 -4.52
N LYS A 200 5.38 18.35 -5.64
CA LYS A 200 4.05 18.18 -6.27
C LYS A 200 3.32 16.91 -5.81
N SER A 201 4.01 16.03 -5.11
CA SER A 201 3.48 14.73 -4.67
C SER A 201 2.63 14.90 -3.41
N LEU A 202 1.44 14.31 -3.41
CA LEU A 202 0.64 14.14 -2.21
C LEU A 202 1.13 12.88 -1.49
N VAL A 203 1.45 13.00 -0.21
CA VAL A 203 1.81 11.87 0.67
C VAL A 203 0.69 11.66 1.66
N VAL A 204 0.14 10.45 1.74
CA VAL A 204 -1.04 10.13 2.54
C VAL A 204 -0.78 8.90 3.39
N SER A 205 -1.08 9.00 4.67
CA SER A 205 -1.34 7.87 5.53
C SER A 205 -2.85 7.60 5.54
N PRO A 206 -3.33 6.41 5.19
CA PRO A 206 -4.74 6.09 5.22
C PRO A 206 -5.26 5.73 6.62
N GLY A 207 -4.40 5.80 7.65
CA GLY A 207 -4.71 5.28 8.96
C GLY A 207 -4.60 3.76 9.04
N ARG A 208 -5.21 3.18 10.06
CA ARG A 208 -5.10 1.77 10.41
C ARG A 208 -6.46 1.10 10.42
N LEU A 209 -6.64 0.06 9.61
CA LEU A 209 -7.91 -0.67 9.54
C LEU A 209 -8.24 -1.39 10.86
N ASP A 210 -7.24 -1.87 11.60
CA ASP A 210 -7.45 -2.44 12.94
C ASP A 210 -8.01 -1.40 13.95
N GLN A 211 -7.85 -0.11 13.67
CA GLN A 211 -8.46 1.02 14.39
C GLN A 211 -9.69 1.60 13.68
N ARG A 212 -10.16 0.96 12.60
CA ARG A 212 -11.31 1.36 11.79
C ARG A 212 -11.10 2.63 10.98
N GLU A 213 -9.87 2.88 10.54
CA GLU A 213 -9.55 4.00 9.70
C GLU A 213 -9.22 3.52 8.28
N TYR A 214 -9.60 4.30 7.29
CA TYR A 214 -9.21 4.19 5.89
C TYR A 214 -9.43 5.53 5.19
N ALA A 215 -8.91 5.69 3.99
CA ALA A 215 -9.03 6.94 3.25
C ALA A 215 -9.53 6.71 1.82
N LEU A 216 -10.31 7.66 1.32
CA LEU A 216 -10.63 7.80 -0.09
C LEU A 216 -9.77 8.92 -0.67
N VAL A 217 -9.09 8.65 -1.78
CA VAL A 217 -8.20 9.61 -2.42
C VAL A 217 -8.67 9.86 -3.86
N ASP A 218 -9.04 11.10 -4.17
CA ASP A 218 -9.24 11.52 -5.55
C ASP A 218 -7.89 11.78 -6.21
N LEU A 219 -7.55 10.95 -7.21
CA LEU A 219 -6.28 11.03 -7.92
C LEU A 219 -6.22 12.21 -8.91
N GLN A 220 -7.33 12.83 -9.24
CA GLN A 220 -7.38 14.00 -10.13
C GLN A 220 -7.20 15.29 -9.34
N GLU A 221 -7.99 15.48 -8.31
CA GLU A 221 -7.97 16.69 -7.48
C GLU A 221 -6.90 16.65 -6.39
N LEU A 222 -6.38 15.46 -6.06
CA LEU A 222 -5.45 15.20 -4.94
C LEU A 222 -6.03 15.66 -3.62
N THR A 223 -7.24 15.19 -3.34
CA THR A 223 -7.96 15.39 -2.07
C THR A 223 -8.10 14.05 -1.35
N VAL A 224 -8.11 14.11 -0.04
CA VAL A 224 -8.23 12.96 0.86
C VAL A 224 -9.49 13.13 1.70
N GLU A 225 -10.30 12.09 1.76
CA GLU A 225 -11.42 11.98 2.67
C GLU A 225 -11.15 10.83 3.64
N ALA A 226 -11.07 11.16 4.92
CA ALA A 226 -10.97 10.17 5.98
C ALA A 226 -12.34 9.52 6.16
N ALA A 227 -12.37 8.20 6.22
CA ALA A 227 -13.59 7.45 6.44
C ALA A 227 -13.43 6.42 7.56
N GLU A 228 -14.53 6.13 8.26
CA GLU A 228 -14.59 5.11 9.29
C GLU A 228 -15.62 4.04 8.89
N PRO A 229 -15.32 2.74 9.04
CA PRO A 229 -16.34 1.72 8.94
C PRO A 229 -17.39 1.94 10.04
N ALA A 230 -18.68 1.78 9.69
CA ALA A 230 -19.75 1.99 10.66
C ALA A 230 -19.50 1.22 11.98
N ALA A 231 -19.77 1.90 13.10
CA ALA A 231 -19.70 1.29 14.42
C ALA A 231 -20.57 0.03 14.48
N ARG A 232 -20.14 -1.01 15.22
CA ARG A 232 -20.99 -2.13 15.55
C ARG A 232 -22.26 -1.59 16.22
N THR A 233 -23.42 -1.80 15.61
CA THR A 233 -24.66 -1.71 16.35
C THR A 233 -24.57 -2.81 17.40
N ALA A 234 -24.44 -2.43 18.67
CA ALA A 234 -24.51 -3.38 19.77
C ALA A 234 -25.89 -4.05 19.72
N VAL A 235 -25.92 -5.36 19.53
CA VAL A 235 -27.11 -6.21 19.67
C VAL A 235 -27.16 -6.66 21.12
#